data_f692f55d300f79068d30b6b93b3a9518
#
_entry.id   f692f55d300f79068d30b6b93b3a9518
#
_cell.length_a   1.000
_cell.length_b   1.000
_cell.length_c   1.000
_cell.angle_alpha   90.00
_cell.angle_beta   90.00
_cell.angle_gamma   90.00
#
_symmetry.space_group_name_H-M   'P 1'
#
loop_
_entity.id
_entity.type
_entity.pdbx_description
1 polymer ?
#
loop_
_entity_poly.entity_id
_entity_poly.type
_entity_poly.pdbx_seq_one_letter_code
_entity_poly.pdbx_strand_id
1 'polypeptide(L)'
;YEIPLRLVGSEMCIRDRRYDWSDGQKGLQQYYRGLIAFRKAHKGLRMTDAEEIRQNILFMEMTSEQTIAFTIRQPEETLLVAYNASGRKETLLLPDDRTWTLYIDDLHAGTRPIGSVHSNMELPATGCVVLGINELSC
;
A
#
# COMPACT_ATOMS: atom_id res chain seq x y z
N TYR A 1 26.56 14.76 -0.23
CA TYR A 1 25.62 15.86 0.04
C TYR A 1 25.41 16.03 1.54
N GLU A 2 25.62 17.24 2.00
CA GLU A 2 25.51 17.54 3.40
C GLU A 2 24.31 18.42 3.67
N ILE A 3 23.41 17.93 4.52
CA ILE A 3 22.23 18.69 4.89
C ILE A 3 22.60 19.75 5.91
N PRO A 4 22.26 21.03 5.67
CA PRO A 4 22.58 22.08 6.61
C PRO A 4 22.03 21.78 8.03
N LEU A 5 22.89 21.95 9.03
CA LEU A 5 22.49 21.69 10.41
C LEU A 5 21.30 22.50 10.85
N ARG A 6 21.15 23.71 10.35
CA ARG A 6 20.00 24.54 10.69
C ARG A 6 18.67 23.98 10.22
N LEU A 7 18.67 23.09 9.20
CA LEU A 7 17.45 22.45 8.71
C LEU A 7 17.18 21.14 9.42
N VAL A 8 18.23 20.46 9.88
CA VAL A 8 18.12 19.14 10.47
C VAL A 8 18.36 19.17 11.97
N GLY A 9 19.36 19.93 12.38
CA GLY A 9 19.79 19.96 13.78
C GLY A 9 19.28 21.12 14.59
N SER A 10 18.54 22.07 14.00
CA SER A 10 18.03 23.18 14.79
C SER A 10 16.93 22.70 15.74
N GLU A 11 16.92 23.25 16.91
CA GLU A 11 15.91 22.90 17.92
C GLU A 11 14.49 23.16 17.42
N MET A 12 14.30 24.21 16.65
CA MET A 12 12.99 24.53 16.10
C MET A 12 12.50 23.45 15.14
N CYS A 13 13.36 22.98 14.24
CA CYS A 13 12.98 21.92 13.33
C CYS A 13 12.68 20.61 14.04
N ILE A 14 13.47 20.27 15.03
CA ILE A 14 13.27 19.04 15.80
C ILE A 14 11.99 19.15 16.62
N ARG A 15 11.76 20.29 17.22
CA ARG A 15 10.59 20.53 18.05
C ARG A 15 9.30 20.52 17.23
N ASP A 16 9.32 21.19 16.08
CA ASP A 16 8.15 21.29 15.21
C ASP A 16 7.79 19.96 14.57
N ARG A 17 8.77 19.07 14.42
CA ARG A 17 8.57 17.75 13.81
C ARG A 17 8.42 16.64 14.83
N ARG A 18 8.40 16.97 16.09
CA ARG A 18 8.16 15.97 17.11
C ARG A 18 6.67 15.64 17.11
N TYR A 19 6.37 14.41 16.74
CA TYR A 19 5.00 13.94 16.82
C TYR A 19 4.67 13.62 18.27
N ASP A 20 3.51 14.09 18.68
CA ASP A 20 2.96 13.70 19.96
C ASP A 20 2.16 12.42 19.74
N TRP A 21 2.70 11.30 20.17
CA TRP A 21 2.06 10.00 20.04
C TRP A 21 1.02 9.74 21.12
N SER A 22 0.52 10.78 21.74
CA SER A 22 -0.58 10.69 22.67
C SER A 22 -1.89 10.44 21.95
N ASP A 23 -3.00 10.57 22.63
CA ASP A 23 -4.32 10.16 22.16
C ASP A 23 -4.70 10.59 20.73
N GLY A 24 -4.31 11.79 20.34
CA GLY A 24 -4.70 12.32 19.03
C GLY A 24 -4.01 11.66 17.84
N GLN A 25 -2.92 10.92 18.07
CA GLN A 25 -2.13 10.31 16.99
C GLN A 25 -2.16 8.79 16.97
N LYS A 26 -2.96 8.18 17.82
CA LYS A 26 -3.02 6.71 17.92
C LYS A 26 -3.48 6.04 16.62
N GLY A 27 -4.46 6.61 15.96
CA GLY A 27 -4.95 6.05 14.71
C GLY A 27 -3.89 6.01 13.63
N LEU A 28 -3.13 7.09 13.48
CA LEU A 28 -2.05 7.17 12.52
C LEU A 28 -0.93 6.19 12.87
N GLN A 29 -0.58 6.10 14.14
CA GLN A 29 0.42 5.16 14.62
C GLN A 29 0.02 3.73 14.32
N GLN A 30 -1.22 3.36 14.56
CA GLN A 30 -1.74 2.03 14.27
C GLN A 30 -1.71 1.72 12.78
N TYR A 31 -2.03 2.70 11.95
CA TYR A 31 -1.97 2.54 10.50
C TYR A 31 -0.56 2.20 10.04
N TYR A 32 0.45 2.96 10.49
CA TYR A 32 1.84 2.69 10.15
C TYR A 32 2.33 1.35 10.67
N ARG A 33 1.92 0.96 11.87
CA ARG A 33 2.24 -0.37 12.41
C ARG A 33 1.67 -1.46 11.53
N GLY A 34 0.45 -1.26 11.04
CA GLY A 34 -0.19 -2.21 10.13
C GLY A 34 0.53 -2.32 8.81
N LEU A 35 0.97 -1.20 8.24
CA LEU A 35 1.76 -1.21 7.00
C LEU A 35 3.07 -1.99 7.17
N ILE A 36 3.77 -1.75 8.27
CA ILE A 36 5.03 -2.44 8.56
C ILE A 36 4.80 -3.93 8.77
N ALA A 37 3.76 -4.29 9.51
CA ALA A 37 3.42 -5.70 9.75
C ALA A 37 3.09 -6.41 8.44
N PHE A 38 2.34 -5.74 7.56
CA PHE A 38 1.99 -6.31 6.25
C PHE A 38 3.25 -6.54 5.41
N ARG A 39 4.14 -5.54 5.36
CA ARG A 39 5.40 -5.69 4.63
C ARG A 39 6.25 -6.85 5.16
N LYS A 40 6.29 -7.03 6.47
CA LYS A 40 7.05 -8.13 7.07
C LYS A 40 6.43 -9.50 6.77
N ALA A 41 5.12 -9.55 6.66
CA ALA A 41 4.41 -10.81 6.40
C ALA A 41 4.47 -11.24 4.94
N HIS A 42 4.73 -10.33 4.00
CA HIS A 42 4.66 -10.61 2.57
C HIS A 42 5.99 -10.34 1.89
N LYS A 43 6.70 -11.42 1.53
CA LYS A 43 8.04 -11.31 0.92
C LYS A 43 8.04 -10.58 -0.43
N GLY A 44 6.93 -10.58 -1.15
CA GLY A 44 6.82 -9.85 -2.41
C GLY A 44 7.09 -8.36 -2.28
N LEU A 45 6.88 -7.80 -1.08
CA LEU A 45 7.17 -6.40 -0.80
C LEU A 45 8.63 -6.16 -0.38
N ARG A 46 9.43 -7.22 -0.30
CA ARG A 46 10.82 -7.14 0.18
C ARG A 46 11.81 -7.76 -0.80
N MET A 47 11.45 -7.82 -2.09
CA MET A 47 12.35 -8.34 -3.11
C MET A 47 13.59 -7.45 -3.22
N THR A 48 14.75 -8.08 -3.31
CA THR A 48 16.03 -7.36 -3.33
C THR A 48 16.78 -7.52 -4.65
N ASP A 49 16.38 -8.47 -5.47
CA ASP A 49 17.02 -8.73 -6.76
C ASP A 49 16.25 -8.02 -7.87
N ALA A 50 16.95 -7.22 -8.67
CA ALA A 50 16.34 -6.44 -9.75
C ALA A 50 15.65 -7.33 -10.79
N GLU A 51 16.23 -8.49 -11.08
CA GLU A 51 15.64 -9.42 -12.05
C GLU A 51 14.34 -10.03 -11.53
N GLU A 52 14.33 -10.40 -10.26
CA GLU A 52 13.14 -10.92 -9.59
C GLU A 52 12.02 -9.87 -9.61
N ILE A 53 12.36 -8.63 -9.31
CA ILE A 53 11.39 -7.52 -9.34
C ILE A 53 10.81 -7.35 -10.74
N ARG A 54 11.69 -7.35 -11.74
CA ARG A 54 11.26 -7.17 -13.14
C ARG A 54 10.31 -8.26 -13.62
N GLN A 55 10.55 -9.49 -13.19
CA GLN A 55 9.73 -10.64 -13.59
C GLN A 55 8.41 -10.73 -12.84
N ASN A 56 8.35 -10.22 -11.63
CA ASN A 56 7.20 -10.44 -10.75
C ASN A 56 6.29 -9.23 -10.56
N ILE A 57 6.73 -8.05 -10.94
CA ILE A 57 5.88 -6.86 -10.87
C ILE A 57 5.35 -6.53 -12.26
N LEU A 58 4.03 -6.47 -12.38
CA LEU A 58 3.37 -6.16 -13.64
C LEU A 58 2.40 -5.00 -13.44
N PHE A 59 2.66 -3.89 -14.15
CA PHE A 59 1.76 -2.74 -14.11
C PHE A 59 0.50 -2.99 -14.91
N MET A 60 -0.61 -2.51 -14.38
CA MET A 60 -1.92 -2.62 -15.02
C MET A 60 -2.25 -1.34 -15.79
N GLU A 61 -3.02 -1.47 -16.86
CA GLU A 61 -3.52 -0.30 -17.56
C GLU A 61 -4.67 0.30 -16.78
N MET A 62 -4.61 1.61 -16.60
CA MET A 62 -5.65 2.35 -15.87
C MET A 62 -6.29 3.38 -16.79
N THR A 63 -7.58 3.62 -16.58
CA THR A 63 -8.33 4.59 -17.36
C THR A 63 -8.03 6.03 -16.98
N SER A 64 -7.55 6.25 -15.77
CA SER A 64 -7.20 7.58 -15.27
C SER A 64 -5.69 7.74 -15.19
N GLU A 65 -5.20 8.89 -15.63
CA GLU A 65 -3.78 9.22 -15.55
C GLU A 65 -3.29 9.45 -14.12
N GLN A 66 -4.22 9.60 -13.19
CA GLN A 66 -3.90 9.88 -11.79
C GLN A 66 -3.97 8.63 -10.92
N THR A 67 -4.12 7.47 -11.54
CA THR A 67 -4.15 6.20 -10.82
C THR A 67 -3.03 5.29 -11.33
N ILE A 68 -2.48 4.50 -10.42
CA ILE A 68 -1.48 3.48 -10.73
C ILE A 68 -1.88 2.20 -10.02
N ALA A 69 -1.79 1.09 -10.73
CA ALA A 69 -1.98 -0.22 -10.12
C ALA A 69 -0.98 -1.19 -10.68
N PHE A 70 -0.51 -2.08 -9.83
CA PHE A 70 0.40 -3.14 -10.25
C PHE A 70 0.18 -4.39 -9.40
N THR A 71 0.55 -5.54 -9.97
CA THR A 71 0.51 -6.80 -9.25
C THR A 71 1.93 -7.23 -8.91
N ILE A 72 2.07 -7.87 -7.77
CA ILE A 72 3.32 -8.47 -7.30
C ILE A 72 3.07 -9.96 -7.20
N ARG A 73 3.68 -10.72 -8.10
CA ARG A 73 3.46 -12.16 -8.18
C ARG A 73 4.49 -12.91 -7.35
N GLN A 74 4.02 -13.81 -6.50
CA GLN A 74 4.84 -14.73 -5.75
C GLN A 74 4.26 -16.14 -5.92
N PRO A 75 5.04 -17.20 -5.71
CA PRO A 75 4.50 -18.58 -5.86
C PRO A 75 3.31 -18.88 -4.97
N GLU A 76 3.27 -18.27 -3.80
CA GLU A 76 2.24 -18.55 -2.78
C GLU A 76 1.07 -17.58 -2.84
N GLU A 77 1.29 -16.38 -3.37
CA GLU A 77 0.27 -15.35 -3.39
C GLU A 77 0.56 -14.32 -4.48
N THR A 78 -0.47 -13.61 -4.87
CA THR A 78 -0.32 -12.43 -5.71
C THR A 78 -0.94 -11.26 -4.97
N LEU A 79 -0.19 -10.16 -4.85
CA LEU A 79 -0.68 -8.92 -4.27
C LEU A 79 -1.01 -7.94 -5.38
N LEU A 80 -2.03 -7.13 -5.16
CA LEU A 80 -2.38 -6.05 -6.07
C LEU A 80 -2.34 -4.75 -5.27
N VAL A 81 -1.52 -3.81 -5.72
CA VAL A 81 -1.37 -2.50 -5.06
C VAL A 81 -1.89 -1.44 -6.01
N ALA A 82 -2.76 -0.58 -5.53
CA ALA A 82 -3.33 0.49 -6.34
C ALA A 82 -3.31 1.81 -5.58
N TYR A 83 -2.90 2.86 -6.28
CA TYR A 83 -2.85 4.21 -5.76
C TYR A 83 -3.76 5.11 -6.58
N ASN A 84 -4.51 5.95 -5.91
CA ASN A 84 -5.32 6.98 -6.53
C ASN A 84 -4.87 8.35 -6.03
N ALA A 85 -4.25 9.13 -6.91
CA ALA A 85 -3.78 10.47 -6.57
C ALA A 85 -4.82 11.54 -6.89
N SER A 86 -5.97 11.17 -7.46
CA SER A 86 -7.00 12.14 -7.79
C SER A 86 -7.83 12.52 -6.57
N GLY A 87 -8.47 13.65 -6.62
CA GLY A 87 -9.35 14.13 -5.55
C GLY A 87 -10.74 13.50 -5.55
N ARG A 88 -10.96 12.48 -6.34
CA ARG A 88 -12.27 11.81 -6.44
C ARG A 88 -12.07 10.31 -6.51
N LYS A 89 -13.14 9.57 -6.24
CA LYS A 89 -13.10 8.12 -6.31
C LYS A 89 -12.92 7.66 -7.75
N GLU A 90 -12.09 6.65 -7.94
CA GLU A 90 -11.86 6.03 -9.24
C GLU A 90 -12.17 4.55 -9.15
N THR A 91 -12.51 3.95 -10.28
CA THR A 91 -12.84 2.51 -10.32
C THR A 91 -11.60 1.71 -10.70
N LEU A 92 -11.32 0.67 -9.93
CA LEU A 92 -10.28 -0.29 -10.22
C LEU A 92 -10.93 -1.56 -10.76
N LEU A 93 -10.54 -1.96 -11.98
CA LEU A 93 -10.98 -3.23 -12.56
C LEU A 93 -9.97 -4.30 -12.18
N LEU A 94 -10.43 -5.39 -11.57
CA LEU A 94 -9.55 -6.47 -11.17
C LEU A 94 -9.12 -7.29 -12.40
N PRO A 95 -7.92 -7.89 -12.37
CA PRO A 95 -7.38 -8.57 -13.55
C PRO A 95 -8.06 -9.89 -13.91
N ASP A 96 -8.84 -10.45 -12.99
CA ASP A 96 -9.51 -11.73 -13.21
C ASP A 96 -10.84 -11.80 -12.45
N ASP A 97 -11.50 -12.95 -12.57
CA ASP A 97 -12.80 -13.18 -11.94
C ASP A 97 -12.73 -13.74 -10.54
N ARG A 98 -11.53 -13.85 -9.98
CA ARG A 98 -11.36 -14.39 -8.63
C ARG A 98 -11.75 -13.37 -7.58
N THR A 99 -12.06 -13.86 -6.39
CA THR A 99 -12.33 -12.99 -5.26
C THR A 99 -11.02 -12.64 -4.57
N TRP A 100 -10.75 -11.36 -4.47
CA TRP A 100 -9.54 -10.84 -3.85
C TRP A 100 -9.84 -10.38 -2.42
N THR A 101 -8.87 -10.56 -1.55
CA THR A 101 -9.00 -10.15 -0.15
C THR A 101 -8.40 -8.74 0.02
N LEU A 102 -9.15 -7.84 0.64
CA LEU A 102 -8.70 -6.49 0.93
C LEU A 102 -7.98 -6.46 2.27
N TYR A 103 -6.75 -5.99 2.28
CA TYR A 103 -5.93 -5.89 3.50
C TYR A 103 -5.67 -4.47 3.94
N ILE A 104 -5.53 -3.55 3.00
CA ILE A 104 -5.17 -2.16 3.30
C ILE A 104 -6.05 -1.23 2.47
N ASP A 105 -6.62 -0.23 3.12
CA ASP A 105 -7.34 0.85 2.44
C ASP A 105 -6.91 2.20 3.04
N ASP A 106 -7.69 3.25 2.81
CA ASP A 106 -7.35 4.59 3.30
C ASP A 106 -7.51 4.75 4.81
N LEU A 107 -8.22 3.83 5.48
CA LEU A 107 -8.48 3.92 6.92
C LEU A 107 -7.85 2.79 7.72
N HIS A 108 -7.56 1.67 7.09
CA HIS A 108 -7.09 0.47 7.79
C HIS A 108 -5.85 -0.10 7.12
N ALA A 109 -4.93 -0.60 7.91
CA ALA A 109 -3.76 -1.32 7.43
C ALA A 109 -3.42 -2.45 8.40
N GLY A 110 -2.99 -3.60 7.87
CA GLY A 110 -2.60 -4.73 8.70
C GLY A 110 -2.64 -6.03 7.93
N THR A 111 -2.38 -7.10 8.64
CA THR A 111 -2.35 -8.46 8.08
C THR A 111 -3.71 -9.15 8.12
N ARG A 112 -4.67 -8.57 8.81
CA ARG A 112 -6.02 -9.14 8.89
C ARG A 112 -6.87 -8.68 7.72
N PRO A 113 -7.64 -9.58 7.10
CA PRO A 113 -8.54 -9.17 6.04
C PRO A 113 -9.57 -8.14 6.51
N ILE A 114 -9.77 -7.11 5.70
CA ILE A 114 -10.82 -6.10 5.95
C ILE A 114 -12.11 -6.53 5.26
N GLY A 115 -11.97 -7.14 4.09
CA GLY A 115 -13.12 -7.57 3.30
C GLY A 115 -12.68 -8.30 2.06
N SER A 116 -13.59 -8.50 1.14
CA SER A 116 -13.27 -9.13 -0.14
C SER A 116 -13.92 -8.36 -1.28
N VAL A 117 -13.29 -8.43 -2.46
CA VAL A 117 -13.77 -7.73 -3.66
C VAL A 117 -13.72 -8.68 -4.84
N HIS A 118 -14.61 -8.46 -5.78
CA HIS A 118 -14.76 -9.27 -6.97
C HIS A 118 -15.03 -8.37 -8.17
N SER A 119 -14.39 -8.63 -9.28
CA SER A 119 -14.48 -7.90 -10.55
C SER A 119 -13.98 -6.45 -10.50
N ASN A 120 -14.42 -5.65 -9.56
CA ASN A 120 -13.99 -4.26 -9.46
C ASN A 120 -14.16 -3.73 -8.04
N MET A 121 -13.55 -2.58 -7.78
CA MET A 121 -13.77 -1.85 -6.53
C MET A 121 -13.55 -0.37 -6.77
N GLU A 122 -14.04 0.46 -5.87
CA GLU A 122 -13.75 1.89 -5.89
C GLU A 122 -12.49 2.18 -5.10
N LEU A 123 -11.58 2.93 -5.71
CA LEU A 123 -10.41 3.45 -5.02
C LEU A 123 -10.80 4.73 -4.29
N PRO A 124 -10.46 4.86 -3.02
CA PRO A 124 -10.76 6.10 -2.30
C PRO A 124 -9.99 7.28 -2.89
N ALA A 125 -10.55 8.46 -2.79
CA ALA A 125 -9.88 9.67 -3.24
C ALA A 125 -8.58 9.87 -2.46
N THR A 126 -7.50 10.14 -3.15
CA THR A 126 -6.16 10.33 -2.56
C THR A 126 -5.83 9.19 -1.59
N GLY A 127 -5.94 7.99 -2.09
CA GLY A 127 -5.77 6.80 -1.24
C GLY A 127 -5.05 5.66 -1.93
N CYS A 128 -4.83 4.62 -1.16
CA CYS A 128 -4.13 3.42 -1.61
C CYS A 128 -4.90 2.19 -1.10
N VAL A 129 -4.94 1.14 -1.91
CA VAL A 129 -5.48 -0.15 -1.47
C VAL A 129 -4.50 -1.25 -1.79
N VAL A 130 -4.50 -2.29 -0.97
CA VAL A 130 -3.71 -3.49 -1.21
C VAL A 130 -4.65 -4.70 -1.09
N LEU A 131 -4.69 -5.47 -2.16
CA LEU A 131 -5.46 -6.70 -2.24
C LEU A 131 -4.50 -7.88 -2.34
N GLY A 132 -4.96 -9.04 -1.93
CA GLY A 132 -4.17 -10.25 -2.07
C GLY A 132 -5.04 -11.43 -2.43
N ILE A 133 -4.43 -12.41 -3.09
CA ILE A 133 -5.08 -13.67 -3.40
C ILE A 133 -4.09 -14.79 -3.16
N ASN A 134 -4.55 -15.85 -2.52
CA ASN A 134 -3.73 -17.01 -2.22
C ASN A 134 -3.69 -17.94 -3.44
N GLU A 135 -2.50 -18.08 -4.02
CA GLU A 135 -2.30 -18.90 -5.21
C GLU A 135 -2.23 -20.40 -4.90
N LEU A 136 -2.04 -20.77 -3.64
CA LEU A 136 -1.99 -22.15 -3.24
C LEU A 136 -3.35 -22.76 -2.90
N SER A 137 -4.37 -21.91 -2.72
CA SER A 137 -5.70 -22.43 -2.41
C SER A 137 -6.37 -22.96 -3.66
N CYS A 138 -6.94 -24.11 -3.56
CA CYS A 138 -7.65 -24.75 -4.65
C CYS A 138 -9.13 -24.44 -4.61
#